data_b668d8121b6289cd54cf8d03abf7e17a
#
_entry.id   b668d8121b6289cd54cf8d03abf7e17a
#
_cell.length_a   1.000
_cell.length_b   1.000
_cell.length_c   1.000
_cell.angle_alpha   90.00
_cell.angle_beta   90.00
_cell.angle_gamma   90.00
#
_symmetry.space_group_name_H-M   'P 1'
#
loop_
_entity.id
_entity.type
_entity.pdbx_description
1 polymer ?
#
loop_
_entity_poly.entity_id
_entity_poly.type
_entity_poly.pdbx_seq_one_letter_code
_entity_poly.pdbx_strand_id
1 'polypeptide(L)'
;MSRSRLLACAAVGVAFFAGLSADHVARAARRDGGQPYRPLDVFADVLAYIENGYVEEVKEKELVYGAIEGMVARLDPHSQFLRPEVYRALKEETSGEFDGVGIELAVKNDQLVVVAPIADAPAERAGIAAGDRLLKIDGASTREMGLTEAIRRLKGSAGTKVVLEVMRDGFSAPQALTVVRERVRTQSVAWKILDAGRGFVLVQVKTFQDRTDAALKKALDAARHELKGEVRGLVLDLRNDPGGLLDQGVKVADRFLREGVIVSTEGRSKKGAEVERAHEKDTEPNYPMIVLVNRGTASASEIVAGALQDHGRAVIMGTQTFGKGSVQSLIDLEDGSGLKLTVARYYTP
;
A
#
# COMPACT_ATOMS: atom_id res chain seq x y z
N MET A 1 -14.07 -41.77 12.46
CA MET A 1 -14.30 -40.43 13.08
C MET A 1 -14.86 -39.51 12.00
N SER A 2 -16.07 -39.02 12.16
CA SER A 2 -16.94 -38.54 11.11
C SER A 2 -16.64 -37.10 10.65
N ARG A 3 -16.79 -36.90 9.34
CA ARG A 3 -16.64 -35.60 8.62
C ARG A 3 -17.52 -34.43 9.15
N SER A 4 -18.43 -34.72 10.09
CA SER A 4 -19.35 -33.73 10.67
C SER A 4 -18.73 -32.82 11.77
N ARG A 5 -17.57 -33.15 12.30
CA ARG A 5 -16.89 -32.31 13.33
C ARG A 5 -15.98 -31.23 12.78
N LEU A 6 -15.56 -31.34 11.52
CA LEU A 6 -14.71 -30.31 10.85
C LEU A 6 -15.54 -29.14 10.29
N LEU A 7 -16.82 -29.36 10.00
CA LEU A 7 -17.70 -28.26 9.52
C LEU A 7 -18.25 -27.38 10.65
N ALA A 8 -18.28 -27.89 11.89
CA ALA A 8 -18.74 -27.08 13.04
C ALA A 8 -17.72 -26.05 13.52
N CYS A 9 -16.42 -26.28 13.34
CA CYS A 9 -15.39 -25.30 13.74
C CYS A 9 -15.22 -24.16 12.75
N ALA A 10 -15.50 -24.36 11.45
CA ALA A 10 -15.45 -23.30 10.45
C ALA A 10 -16.64 -22.33 10.53
N ALA A 11 -17.82 -22.81 10.97
CA ALA A 11 -19.02 -21.99 11.14
C ALA A 11 -18.96 -21.07 12.38
N VAL A 12 -18.22 -21.47 13.42
CA VAL A 12 -18.06 -20.67 14.65
C VAL A 12 -17.09 -19.51 14.46
N GLY A 13 -16.04 -19.66 13.63
CA GLY A 13 -15.09 -18.59 13.33
C GLY A 13 -15.69 -17.43 12.54
N VAL A 14 -16.57 -17.73 11.56
CA VAL A 14 -17.22 -16.67 10.75
C VAL A 14 -18.31 -15.94 11.52
N ALA A 15 -19.01 -16.63 12.46
CA ALA A 15 -20.02 -16.00 13.31
C ALA A 15 -19.41 -15.06 14.38
N PHE A 16 -18.16 -15.30 14.80
CA PHE A 16 -17.49 -14.46 15.80
C PHE A 16 -17.03 -13.11 15.23
N PHE A 17 -16.57 -13.08 13.97
CA PHE A 17 -16.16 -11.83 13.30
C PHE A 17 -17.36 -10.97 12.85
N ALA A 18 -18.45 -11.58 12.42
CA ALA A 18 -19.68 -10.85 12.08
C ALA A 18 -20.43 -10.32 13.34
N GLY A 19 -20.32 -10.98 14.48
CA GLY A 19 -20.93 -10.57 15.74
C GLY A 19 -20.24 -9.34 16.37
N LEU A 20 -18.93 -9.21 16.25
CA LEU A 20 -18.17 -8.06 16.79
C LEU A 20 -18.45 -6.75 16.04
N SER A 21 -18.63 -6.83 14.71
CA SER A 21 -18.96 -5.64 13.92
C SER A 21 -20.38 -5.13 14.16
N ALA A 22 -21.36 -6.02 14.29
CA ALA A 22 -22.76 -5.64 14.56
C ALA A 22 -22.97 -5.09 15.98
N ASP A 23 -22.25 -5.60 16.98
CA ASP A 23 -22.34 -5.14 18.37
C ASP A 23 -21.71 -3.75 18.58
N HIS A 24 -20.67 -3.41 17.83
CA HIS A 24 -20.08 -2.07 17.92
C HIS A 24 -20.96 -1.00 17.28
N VAL A 25 -21.62 -1.29 16.17
CA VAL A 25 -22.61 -0.39 15.55
C VAL A 25 -23.87 -0.26 16.43
N ALA A 26 -24.35 -1.36 17.03
CA ALA A 26 -25.52 -1.36 17.91
C ALA A 26 -25.24 -0.68 19.28
N ARG A 27 -24.00 -0.70 19.76
CA ARG A 27 -23.62 0.00 21.01
C ARG A 27 -23.37 1.49 20.81
N ALA A 28 -22.95 1.94 19.63
CA ALA A 28 -22.91 3.36 19.29
C ALA A 28 -24.31 3.98 19.28
N ALA A 29 -25.32 3.21 18.86
CA ALA A 29 -26.72 3.66 18.82
C ALA A 29 -27.45 3.65 20.20
N ARG A 30 -26.85 3.13 21.27
CA ARG A 30 -27.51 3.00 22.62
C ARG A 30 -26.96 3.92 23.70
N ARG A 31 -26.09 4.88 23.38
CA ARG A 31 -25.64 5.88 24.34
C ARG A 31 -26.44 7.17 24.18
N ASP A 32 -27.22 7.46 25.20
CA ASP A 32 -28.06 8.61 25.49
C ASP A 32 -29.53 8.48 25.07
N GLY A 33 -30.40 8.41 26.10
CA GLY A 33 -31.86 8.44 26.01
C GLY A 33 -32.43 9.83 25.71
N GLY A 34 -31.84 10.55 24.71
CA GLY A 34 -32.37 11.82 24.22
C GLY A 34 -32.13 11.89 22.70
N GLN A 35 -33.18 12.06 21.92
CA GLN A 35 -33.26 12.16 20.46
C GLN A 35 -31.87 12.15 19.74
N PRO A 36 -31.40 11.02 19.23
CA PRO A 36 -29.96 10.83 18.91
C PRO A 36 -29.47 11.61 17.71
N TYR A 37 -30.30 12.29 16.93
CA TYR A 37 -29.89 12.85 15.65
C TYR A 37 -30.40 14.27 15.31
N ARG A 38 -30.79 15.10 16.30
CA ARG A 38 -31.09 16.53 16.05
C ARG A 38 -30.05 17.26 15.17
N PRO A 39 -28.73 17.03 15.31
CA PRO A 39 -27.75 17.63 14.41
C PRO A 39 -27.86 17.16 12.95
N LEU A 40 -28.36 15.95 12.70
CA LEU A 40 -28.58 15.46 11.32
C LEU A 40 -29.81 16.10 10.68
N ASP A 41 -30.84 16.43 11.46
CA ASP A 41 -31.99 17.17 10.95
C ASP A 41 -31.56 18.56 10.45
N VAL A 42 -30.73 19.26 11.25
CA VAL A 42 -30.15 20.55 10.84
C VAL A 42 -29.28 20.41 9.57
N PHE A 43 -28.50 19.34 9.49
CA PHE A 43 -27.71 19.05 8.28
C PHE A 43 -28.59 18.84 7.05
N ALA A 44 -29.65 18.05 7.16
CA ALA A 44 -30.61 17.81 6.08
C ALA A 44 -31.34 19.09 5.66
N ASP A 45 -31.78 19.91 6.61
CA ASP A 45 -32.41 21.20 6.32
C ASP A 45 -31.47 22.13 5.55
N VAL A 46 -30.20 22.23 5.98
CA VAL A 46 -29.18 23.05 5.29
C VAL A 46 -28.94 22.55 3.89
N LEU A 47 -28.82 21.22 3.70
CA LEU A 47 -28.66 20.62 2.39
C LEU A 47 -29.83 20.99 1.48
N ALA A 48 -31.07 20.82 1.94
CA ALA A 48 -32.27 21.17 1.19
C ALA A 48 -32.34 22.69 0.86
N TYR A 49 -31.94 23.58 1.77
CA TYR A 49 -31.85 25.01 1.49
C TYR A 49 -30.84 25.34 0.40
N ILE A 50 -29.68 24.65 0.39
CA ILE A 50 -28.65 24.86 -0.64
C ILE A 50 -29.18 24.37 -1.99
N GLU A 51 -29.74 23.16 -2.06
CA GLU A 51 -30.27 22.58 -3.30
C GLU A 51 -31.36 23.44 -3.94
N ASN A 52 -32.25 24.01 -3.12
CA ASN A 52 -33.40 24.77 -3.64
C ASN A 52 -33.12 26.27 -3.77
N GLY A 53 -32.11 26.82 -3.12
CA GLY A 53 -31.93 28.27 -3.00
C GLY A 53 -30.60 28.81 -3.50
N TYR A 54 -29.59 27.97 -3.74
CA TYR A 54 -28.30 28.44 -4.24
C TYR A 54 -28.41 28.93 -5.68
N VAL A 55 -27.66 29.96 -6.05
CA VAL A 55 -27.76 30.66 -7.34
C VAL A 55 -27.35 29.79 -8.51
N GLU A 56 -26.52 28.76 -8.31
CA GLU A 56 -26.08 27.82 -9.34
C GLU A 56 -26.56 26.42 -9.02
N GLU A 57 -26.68 25.57 -10.04
CA GLU A 57 -27.00 24.15 -9.86
C GLU A 57 -25.89 23.44 -9.09
N VAL A 58 -26.25 22.72 -8.03
CA VAL A 58 -25.32 21.96 -7.19
C VAL A 58 -25.60 20.47 -7.29
N LYS A 59 -24.56 19.67 -7.08
CA LYS A 59 -24.70 18.21 -7.02
C LYS A 59 -24.73 17.77 -5.56
N GLU A 60 -25.85 17.23 -5.10
CA GLU A 60 -26.06 16.73 -3.74
C GLU A 60 -24.88 15.87 -3.26
N LYS A 61 -24.46 14.91 -4.08
CA LYS A 61 -23.35 14.01 -3.77
C LYS A 61 -22.05 14.76 -3.43
N GLU A 62 -21.74 15.83 -4.16
CA GLU A 62 -20.53 16.63 -3.91
C GLU A 62 -20.61 17.41 -2.59
N LEU A 63 -21.80 17.91 -2.26
CA LEU A 63 -22.03 18.59 -0.98
C LEU A 63 -21.90 17.64 0.21
N VAL A 64 -22.51 16.45 0.11
CA VAL A 64 -22.42 15.40 1.13
C VAL A 64 -20.97 14.92 1.32
N TYR A 65 -20.26 14.67 0.21
CA TYR A 65 -18.85 14.29 0.27
C TYR A 65 -17.99 15.38 0.93
N GLY A 66 -18.18 16.63 0.53
CA GLY A 66 -17.48 17.76 1.15
C GLY A 66 -17.76 17.89 2.66
N ALA A 67 -18.99 17.62 3.08
CA ALA A 67 -19.35 17.62 4.50
C ALA A 67 -18.64 16.48 5.27
N ILE A 68 -18.60 15.26 4.70
CA ILE A 68 -17.89 14.12 5.28
C ILE A 68 -16.39 14.40 5.34
N GLU A 69 -15.79 14.93 4.28
CA GLU A 69 -14.39 15.35 4.23
C GLU A 69 -14.09 16.36 5.35
N GLY A 70 -14.95 17.38 5.52
CA GLY A 70 -14.84 18.38 6.58
C GLY A 70 -14.95 17.80 8.00
N MET A 71 -15.83 16.84 8.20
CA MET A 71 -15.99 16.15 9.48
C MET A 71 -14.73 15.33 9.83
N VAL A 72 -14.22 14.54 8.89
CA VAL A 72 -13.06 13.68 9.11
C VAL A 72 -11.77 14.49 9.29
N ALA A 73 -11.62 15.60 8.59
CA ALA A 73 -10.47 16.51 8.71
C ALA A 73 -10.34 17.15 10.12
N ARG A 74 -11.40 17.11 10.96
CA ARG A 74 -11.36 17.58 12.34
C ARG A 74 -10.72 16.59 13.33
N LEU A 75 -10.50 15.35 12.91
CA LEU A 75 -9.96 14.30 13.78
C LEU A 75 -8.45 14.39 13.92
N ASP A 76 -7.75 14.27 12.82
CA ASP A 76 -6.28 14.30 12.72
C ASP A 76 -5.84 14.41 11.24
N PRO A 77 -4.55 14.67 10.95
CA PRO A 77 -4.07 14.82 9.56
C PRO A 77 -3.97 13.51 8.77
N HIS A 78 -4.19 12.35 9.39
CA HIS A 78 -4.05 11.04 8.76
C HIS A 78 -5.39 10.38 8.44
N SER A 79 -6.46 10.77 9.16
CA SER A 79 -7.83 10.33 8.89
C SER A 79 -8.38 11.06 7.67
N GLN A 80 -8.96 10.31 6.73
CA GLN A 80 -9.46 10.86 5.46
C GLN A 80 -10.69 10.09 4.99
N PHE A 81 -11.68 10.81 4.44
CA PHE A 81 -12.67 10.23 3.56
C PHE A 81 -12.06 10.14 2.17
N LEU A 82 -12.15 8.97 1.56
CA LEU A 82 -11.55 8.67 0.25
C LEU A 82 -12.68 8.44 -0.75
N ARG A 83 -12.77 9.32 -1.73
CA ARG A 83 -13.69 9.15 -2.85
C ARG A 83 -13.40 7.84 -3.59
N PRO A 84 -14.38 7.23 -4.30
CA PRO A 84 -14.25 5.90 -4.89
C PRO A 84 -12.98 5.68 -5.71
N GLU A 85 -12.58 6.67 -6.52
CA GLU A 85 -11.38 6.58 -7.36
C GLU A 85 -10.10 6.56 -6.53
N VAL A 86 -10.02 7.43 -5.51
CA VAL A 86 -8.87 7.53 -4.61
C VAL A 86 -8.77 6.27 -3.74
N TYR A 87 -9.91 5.77 -3.26
CA TYR A 87 -9.97 4.55 -2.46
C TYR A 87 -9.52 3.32 -3.26
N ARG A 88 -9.96 3.22 -4.52
CA ARG A 88 -9.50 2.16 -5.43
C ARG A 88 -7.98 2.22 -5.65
N ALA A 89 -7.44 3.41 -5.90
CA ALA A 89 -6.01 3.59 -6.07
C ALA A 89 -5.22 3.16 -4.82
N LEU A 90 -5.72 3.50 -3.62
CA LEU A 90 -5.10 3.06 -2.37
C LEU A 90 -5.16 1.53 -2.19
N LYS A 91 -6.26 0.88 -2.57
CA LYS A 91 -6.37 -0.58 -2.55
C LYS A 91 -5.38 -1.25 -3.52
N GLU A 92 -5.21 -0.68 -4.72
CA GLU A 92 -4.21 -1.15 -5.69
C GLU A 92 -2.78 -0.99 -5.13
N GLU A 93 -2.49 0.13 -4.48
CA GLU A 93 -1.19 0.38 -3.86
C GLU A 93 -0.91 -0.61 -2.73
N THR A 94 -1.87 -0.83 -1.83
CA THR A 94 -1.71 -1.74 -0.69
C THR A 94 -1.67 -3.21 -1.09
N SER A 95 -2.44 -3.61 -2.11
CA SER A 95 -2.36 -4.97 -2.67
C SER A 95 -1.10 -5.20 -3.50
N GLY A 96 -0.51 -4.15 -4.03
CA GLY A 96 0.57 -4.23 -5.00
C GLY A 96 0.15 -4.80 -6.35
N GLU A 97 -1.15 -4.81 -6.64
CA GLU A 97 -1.71 -5.33 -7.88
C GLU A 97 -2.64 -4.30 -8.51
N PHE A 98 -2.55 -4.14 -9.82
CA PHE A 98 -3.47 -3.30 -10.59
C PHE A 98 -3.71 -3.89 -11.98
N ASP A 99 -4.83 -3.55 -12.57
CA ASP A 99 -5.11 -3.95 -13.95
C ASP A 99 -4.59 -2.88 -14.92
N GLY A 100 -3.72 -3.28 -15.85
CA GLY A 100 -3.09 -2.35 -16.79
C GLY A 100 -2.02 -2.99 -17.67
N VAL A 101 -1.17 -2.17 -18.24
CA VAL A 101 -0.10 -2.61 -19.15
C VAL A 101 1.25 -2.88 -18.46
N GLY A 102 1.49 -2.31 -17.28
CA GLY A 102 2.73 -2.52 -16.52
C GLY A 102 3.90 -1.69 -17.07
N ILE A 103 3.77 -0.35 -17.06
CA ILE A 103 4.82 0.59 -17.45
C ILE A 103 5.05 1.60 -16.33
N GLU A 104 6.30 1.83 -16.00
CA GLU A 104 6.73 2.96 -15.18
C GLU A 104 7.03 4.15 -16.10
N LEU A 105 6.36 5.29 -15.87
CA LEU A 105 6.47 6.49 -16.69
C LEU A 105 7.07 7.65 -15.91
N ALA A 106 7.80 8.50 -16.62
CA ALA A 106 8.22 9.82 -16.14
C ALA A 106 7.99 10.88 -17.22
N VAL A 107 7.94 12.15 -16.80
CA VAL A 107 8.02 13.29 -17.71
C VAL A 107 9.47 13.71 -17.83
N LYS A 108 9.99 13.74 -19.06
CA LYS A 108 11.34 14.23 -19.37
C LYS A 108 11.27 15.14 -20.60
N ASN A 109 11.73 16.38 -20.48
CA ASN A 109 11.66 17.38 -21.55
C ASN A 109 10.24 17.52 -22.13
N ASP A 110 9.24 17.65 -21.27
CA ASP A 110 7.80 17.75 -21.61
C ASP A 110 7.25 16.58 -22.44
N GLN A 111 7.91 15.42 -22.37
CA GLN A 111 7.49 14.19 -23.02
C GLN A 111 7.29 13.07 -21.99
N LEU A 112 6.30 12.23 -22.23
CA LEU A 112 6.12 10.99 -21.47
C LEU A 112 7.12 9.96 -21.95
N VAL A 113 7.99 9.50 -21.06
CA VAL A 113 9.05 8.55 -21.32
C VAL A 113 8.88 7.32 -20.44
N VAL A 114 9.04 6.14 -21.03
CA VAL A 114 9.08 4.88 -20.31
C VAL A 114 10.39 4.81 -19.51
N VAL A 115 10.28 4.80 -18.18
CA VAL A 115 11.43 4.57 -17.29
C VAL A 115 11.84 3.10 -17.39
N ALA A 116 10.87 2.20 -17.22
CA ALA A 116 11.02 0.77 -17.43
C ALA A 116 9.63 0.11 -17.62
N PRO A 117 9.51 -0.94 -18.42
CA PRO A 117 8.41 -1.87 -18.29
C PRO A 117 8.58 -2.69 -16.98
N ILE A 118 7.47 -3.06 -16.36
CA ILE A 118 7.49 -4.00 -15.23
C ILE A 118 7.79 -5.39 -15.77
N ALA A 119 8.71 -6.10 -15.13
CA ALA A 119 9.11 -7.44 -15.54
C ALA A 119 7.90 -8.40 -15.62
N ASP A 120 7.85 -9.21 -16.66
CA ASP A 120 6.76 -10.16 -16.96
C ASP A 120 5.38 -9.49 -17.24
N ALA A 121 5.31 -8.15 -17.32
CA ALA A 121 4.08 -7.44 -17.61
C ALA A 121 3.77 -7.39 -19.12
N PRO A 122 2.49 -7.09 -19.48
CA PRO A 122 2.07 -7.03 -20.89
C PRO A 122 2.90 -6.10 -21.76
N ALA A 123 3.31 -4.95 -21.23
CA ALA A 123 4.10 -3.98 -21.99
C ALA A 123 5.48 -4.51 -22.37
N GLU A 124 6.15 -5.20 -21.45
CA GLU A 124 7.45 -5.83 -21.74
C GLU A 124 7.32 -6.89 -22.83
N ARG A 125 6.29 -7.76 -22.72
CA ARG A 125 6.01 -8.79 -23.74
C ARG A 125 5.63 -8.20 -25.10
N ALA A 126 5.05 -7.01 -25.12
CA ALA A 126 4.74 -6.28 -26.36
C ALA A 126 5.95 -5.55 -26.95
N GLY A 127 7.13 -5.61 -26.32
CA GLY A 127 8.37 -5.02 -26.81
C GLY A 127 8.58 -3.55 -26.45
N ILE A 128 7.83 -3.02 -25.47
CA ILE A 128 8.10 -1.70 -24.88
C ILE A 128 9.38 -1.79 -24.05
N ALA A 129 10.23 -0.78 -24.16
CA ALA A 129 11.51 -0.74 -23.48
C ALA A 129 11.77 0.61 -22.77
N ALA A 130 12.74 0.59 -21.86
CA ALA A 130 13.20 1.80 -21.21
C ALA A 130 13.71 2.83 -22.25
N GLY A 131 13.34 4.09 -22.06
CA GLY A 131 13.68 5.19 -22.99
C GLY A 131 12.67 5.41 -24.11
N ASP A 132 11.67 4.55 -24.29
CA ASP A 132 10.61 4.79 -25.27
C ASP A 132 9.86 6.07 -24.95
N ARG A 133 9.68 6.93 -25.93
CA ARG A 133 8.81 8.11 -25.84
C ARG A 133 7.42 7.71 -26.25
N LEU A 134 6.47 7.92 -25.38
CA LEU A 134 5.06 7.59 -25.64
C LEU A 134 4.41 8.79 -26.34
N LEU A 135 4.08 8.64 -27.61
CA LEU A 135 3.54 9.72 -28.44
C LEU A 135 2.03 9.77 -28.45
N LYS A 136 1.37 8.58 -28.45
CA LYS A 136 -0.09 8.48 -28.37
C LYS A 136 -0.53 7.29 -27.53
N ILE A 137 -1.71 7.42 -26.92
CA ILE A 137 -2.45 6.37 -26.22
C ILE A 137 -3.85 6.32 -26.84
N ASP A 138 -4.22 5.19 -27.47
CA ASP A 138 -5.48 5.01 -28.21
C ASP A 138 -5.78 6.18 -29.18
N GLY A 139 -4.74 6.59 -29.93
CA GLY A 139 -4.83 7.67 -30.90
C GLY A 139 -4.77 9.09 -30.31
N ALA A 140 -4.95 9.26 -29.00
CA ALA A 140 -4.84 10.55 -28.34
C ALA A 140 -3.38 10.95 -28.12
N SER A 141 -2.98 12.16 -28.54
CA SER A 141 -1.63 12.69 -28.36
C SER A 141 -1.30 12.84 -26.88
N THR A 142 -0.06 12.47 -26.51
CA THR A 142 0.47 12.63 -25.15
C THR A 142 1.16 13.97 -24.92
N ARG A 143 1.24 14.84 -25.92
CA ARG A 143 2.04 16.10 -25.89
C ARG A 143 1.60 17.08 -24.80
N GLU A 144 0.28 17.14 -24.55
CA GLU A 144 -0.33 17.96 -23.50
C GLU A 144 -0.95 17.12 -22.40
N MET A 145 -0.68 15.83 -22.40
CA MET A 145 -1.23 14.89 -21.44
C MET A 145 -0.36 14.84 -20.19
N GLY A 146 -0.92 15.18 -19.04
CA GLY A 146 -0.24 15.02 -17.76
C GLY A 146 0.01 13.55 -17.40
N LEU A 147 1.03 13.28 -16.57
CA LEU A 147 1.41 11.94 -16.14
C LEU A 147 0.22 11.16 -15.55
N THR A 148 -0.58 11.80 -14.70
CA THR A 148 -1.76 11.18 -14.07
C THR A 148 -2.78 10.70 -15.10
N GLU A 149 -3.07 11.51 -16.12
CA GLU A 149 -4.01 11.13 -17.18
C GLU A 149 -3.45 9.99 -18.05
N ALA A 150 -2.16 10.01 -18.35
CA ALA A 150 -1.50 8.92 -19.07
C ALA A 150 -1.61 7.60 -18.28
N ILE A 151 -1.29 7.62 -16.98
CA ILE A 151 -1.42 6.44 -16.10
C ILE A 151 -2.87 5.94 -16.09
N ARG A 152 -3.85 6.84 -15.99
CA ARG A 152 -5.28 6.50 -16.01
C ARG A 152 -5.67 5.76 -17.30
N ARG A 153 -5.15 6.20 -18.46
CA ARG A 153 -5.44 5.58 -19.77
C ARG A 153 -4.72 4.23 -19.95
N LEU A 154 -3.55 4.05 -19.34
CA LEU A 154 -2.81 2.79 -19.38
C LEU A 154 -3.43 1.73 -18.48
N LYS A 155 -4.08 2.13 -17.38
CA LYS A 155 -4.90 1.27 -16.54
C LYS A 155 -6.23 0.96 -17.23
N GLY A 156 -6.90 -0.10 -16.80
CA GLY A 156 -8.22 -0.51 -17.28
C GLY A 156 -8.40 -2.00 -17.10
N SER A 157 -9.63 -2.48 -17.24
CA SER A 157 -9.99 -3.88 -16.96
C SER A 157 -9.12 -4.87 -17.72
N ALA A 158 -8.69 -5.92 -17.04
CA ALA A 158 -7.94 -7.02 -17.64
C ALA A 158 -8.68 -7.58 -18.87
N GLY A 159 -7.93 -7.94 -19.92
CA GLY A 159 -8.45 -8.39 -21.21
C GLY A 159 -8.78 -7.28 -22.20
N THR A 160 -8.86 -6.01 -21.79
CA THR A 160 -9.04 -4.89 -22.71
C THR A 160 -7.74 -4.51 -23.40
N LYS A 161 -7.83 -3.93 -24.60
CA LYS A 161 -6.65 -3.54 -25.39
C LYS A 161 -6.41 -2.04 -25.26
N VAL A 162 -5.16 -1.64 -25.38
CA VAL A 162 -4.71 -0.26 -25.60
C VAL A 162 -3.66 -0.24 -26.70
N VAL A 163 -3.71 0.78 -27.54
CA VAL A 163 -2.72 1.00 -28.60
C VAL A 163 -1.78 2.12 -28.18
N LEU A 164 -0.49 1.82 -28.12
CA LEU A 164 0.57 2.74 -27.74
C LEU A 164 1.42 3.07 -28.94
N GLU A 165 1.49 4.34 -29.34
CA GLU A 165 2.41 4.80 -30.37
C GLU A 165 3.70 5.28 -29.69
N VAL A 166 4.77 4.57 -29.93
CA VAL A 166 6.07 4.81 -29.28
C VAL A 166 7.14 5.22 -30.29
N MET A 167 8.10 6.03 -29.84
CA MET A 167 9.29 6.40 -30.58
C MET A 167 10.53 6.09 -29.73
N ARG A 168 11.47 5.38 -30.33
CA ARG A 168 12.74 4.97 -29.72
C ARG A 168 13.90 5.39 -30.61
N ASP A 169 15.06 5.62 -30.02
CA ASP A 169 16.29 5.84 -30.79
C ASP A 169 16.60 4.60 -31.65
N GLY A 170 16.80 4.83 -32.94
CA GLY A 170 16.95 3.77 -33.95
C GLY A 170 15.67 3.43 -34.73
N PHE A 171 14.51 3.95 -34.35
CA PHE A 171 13.31 3.82 -35.19
C PHE A 171 13.27 4.92 -36.24
N SER A 172 12.98 4.54 -37.50
CA SER A 172 12.80 5.47 -38.61
C SER A 172 11.46 6.22 -38.56
N ALA A 173 10.47 5.64 -37.88
CA ALA A 173 9.14 6.20 -37.67
C ALA A 173 8.52 5.66 -36.36
N PRO A 174 7.52 6.36 -35.78
CA PRO A 174 6.79 5.84 -34.63
C PRO A 174 6.17 4.47 -34.91
N GLN A 175 6.18 3.60 -33.91
CA GLN A 175 5.58 2.27 -33.99
C GLN A 175 4.35 2.18 -33.10
N ALA A 176 3.27 1.59 -33.63
CA ALA A 176 2.05 1.30 -32.90
C ALA A 176 2.10 -0.11 -32.31
N LEU A 177 2.10 -0.23 -30.99
CA LEU A 177 2.10 -1.47 -30.25
C LEU A 177 0.75 -1.67 -29.57
N THR A 178 0.09 -2.80 -29.84
CA THR A 178 -1.15 -3.16 -29.15
C THR A 178 -0.83 -3.99 -27.92
N VAL A 179 -1.25 -3.52 -26.76
CA VAL A 179 -1.04 -4.18 -25.47
C VAL A 179 -2.37 -4.60 -24.90
N VAL A 180 -2.49 -5.85 -24.46
CA VAL A 180 -3.65 -6.35 -23.73
C VAL A 180 -3.40 -6.10 -22.26
N ARG A 181 -4.33 -5.39 -21.57
CA ARG A 181 -4.23 -5.15 -20.13
C ARG A 181 -4.42 -6.45 -19.36
N GLU A 182 -3.64 -6.63 -18.32
CA GLU A 182 -3.71 -7.77 -17.41
C GLU A 182 -3.55 -7.31 -15.96
N ARG A 183 -3.73 -8.24 -15.02
CA ARG A 183 -3.36 -8.04 -13.61
C ARG A 183 -1.84 -8.00 -13.51
N VAL A 184 -1.30 -6.82 -13.21
CA VAL A 184 0.14 -6.55 -13.05
C VAL A 184 0.47 -6.50 -11.56
N ARG A 185 1.61 -7.08 -11.18
CA ARG A 185 2.15 -7.01 -9.82
C ARG A 185 3.35 -6.08 -9.76
N THR A 186 3.32 -5.16 -8.81
CA THR A 186 4.48 -4.31 -8.51
C THR A 186 5.46 -5.05 -7.61
N GLN A 187 6.75 -4.75 -7.79
CA GLN A 187 7.80 -5.34 -6.95
C GLN A 187 8.06 -4.44 -5.74
N SER A 188 7.63 -4.88 -4.55
CA SER A 188 7.91 -4.18 -3.29
C SER A 188 9.34 -4.34 -2.81
N VAL A 189 10.07 -5.35 -3.30
CA VAL A 189 11.43 -5.67 -2.89
C VAL A 189 12.35 -5.75 -4.11
N ALA A 190 13.52 -5.10 -4.01
CA ALA A 190 14.62 -5.24 -4.95
C ALA A 190 15.87 -5.70 -4.20
N TRP A 191 16.80 -6.36 -4.88
CA TRP A 191 18.02 -6.80 -4.25
C TRP A 191 19.19 -6.80 -5.21
N LYS A 192 20.41 -6.78 -4.66
CA LYS A 192 21.65 -6.96 -5.40
C LYS A 192 22.76 -7.47 -4.51
N ILE A 193 23.72 -8.18 -5.11
CA ILE A 193 24.95 -8.54 -4.44
C ILE A 193 25.86 -7.30 -4.40
N LEU A 194 26.35 -6.95 -3.20
CA LEU A 194 27.32 -5.88 -3.00
C LEU A 194 28.76 -6.38 -3.16
N ASP A 195 29.03 -7.55 -2.60
CA ASP A 195 30.34 -8.21 -2.67
C ASP A 195 30.14 -9.73 -2.65
N ALA A 196 30.35 -10.36 -3.78
CA ALA A 196 30.17 -11.81 -3.92
C ALA A 196 31.21 -12.60 -3.11
N GLY A 197 32.44 -12.13 -3.01
CA GLY A 197 33.52 -12.82 -2.28
C GLY A 197 33.27 -12.83 -0.76
N ARG A 198 32.66 -11.77 -0.25
CA ARG A 198 32.31 -11.64 1.18
C ARG A 198 30.89 -12.10 1.51
N GLY A 199 30.05 -12.37 0.50
CA GLY A 199 28.66 -12.75 0.68
C GLY A 199 27.77 -11.60 1.18
N PHE A 200 28.04 -10.35 0.79
CA PHE A 200 27.29 -9.18 1.21
C PHE A 200 26.19 -8.84 0.21
N VAL A 201 24.98 -8.67 0.73
CA VAL A 201 23.76 -8.42 -0.06
C VAL A 201 23.08 -7.13 0.39
N LEU A 202 22.56 -6.37 -0.56
CA LEU A 202 21.62 -5.28 -0.29
C LEU A 202 20.22 -5.75 -0.70
N VAL A 203 19.27 -5.58 0.19
CA VAL A 203 17.84 -5.75 -0.10
C VAL A 203 17.14 -4.43 0.19
N GLN A 204 16.46 -3.88 -0.79
CA GLN A 204 15.65 -2.68 -0.66
C GLN A 204 14.18 -3.07 -0.57
N VAL A 205 13.49 -2.61 0.47
CA VAL A 205 12.03 -2.61 0.56
C VAL A 205 11.55 -1.22 0.16
N LYS A 206 10.70 -1.15 -0.87
CA LYS A 206 10.19 0.11 -1.43
C LYS A 206 8.90 0.54 -0.77
N THR A 207 8.09 -0.44 -0.33
CA THR A 207 6.80 -0.24 0.34
C THR A 207 6.34 -1.57 0.95
N PHE A 208 5.50 -1.50 1.98
CA PHE A 208 4.91 -2.66 2.64
C PHE A 208 3.51 -2.95 2.08
N GLN A 209 3.46 -3.63 0.94
CA GLN A 209 2.24 -4.12 0.30
C GLN A 209 2.02 -5.61 0.61
N ASP A 210 0.89 -6.17 0.19
CA ASP A 210 0.65 -7.61 0.33
C ASP A 210 1.83 -8.45 -0.16
N ARG A 211 2.21 -9.46 0.65
CA ARG A 211 3.29 -10.41 0.35
C ARG A 211 4.71 -9.81 0.30
N THR A 212 4.94 -8.63 0.89
CA THR A 212 6.29 -8.04 0.97
C THR A 212 7.26 -8.95 1.75
N ASP A 213 6.79 -9.62 2.81
CA ASP A 213 7.57 -10.64 3.53
C ASP A 213 7.98 -11.81 2.64
N ALA A 214 7.06 -12.31 1.81
CA ALA A 214 7.34 -13.39 0.86
C ALA A 214 8.31 -12.93 -0.26
N ALA A 215 8.16 -11.68 -0.72
CA ALA A 215 9.08 -11.10 -1.70
C ALA A 215 10.48 -10.92 -1.12
N LEU A 216 10.60 -10.50 0.15
CA LEU A 216 11.87 -10.43 0.87
C LEU A 216 12.52 -11.82 0.99
N LYS A 217 11.74 -12.83 1.39
CA LYS A 217 12.24 -14.21 1.44
C LYS A 217 12.77 -14.66 0.09
N LYS A 218 11.99 -14.46 -0.97
CA LYS A 218 12.39 -14.81 -2.34
C LYS A 218 13.68 -14.09 -2.77
N ALA A 219 13.84 -12.82 -2.40
CA ALA A 219 15.04 -12.03 -2.69
C ALA A 219 16.28 -12.61 -1.98
N LEU A 220 16.17 -12.98 -0.70
CA LEU A 220 17.25 -13.59 0.06
C LEU A 220 17.61 -14.98 -0.46
N ASP A 221 16.61 -15.79 -0.84
CA ASP A 221 16.83 -17.11 -1.43
C ASP A 221 17.52 -17.00 -2.81
N ALA A 222 17.12 -16.03 -3.64
CA ALA A 222 17.74 -15.76 -4.91
C ALA A 222 19.20 -15.28 -4.75
N ALA A 223 19.46 -14.42 -3.76
CA ALA A 223 20.81 -13.97 -3.44
C ALA A 223 21.72 -15.14 -2.99
N ARG A 224 21.24 -16.06 -2.16
CA ARG A 224 21.95 -17.28 -1.76
C ARG A 224 22.27 -18.16 -2.97
N HIS A 225 21.32 -18.33 -3.86
CA HIS A 225 21.52 -19.12 -5.08
C HIS A 225 22.58 -18.50 -5.99
N GLU A 226 22.56 -17.18 -6.20
CA GLU A 226 23.53 -16.47 -7.04
C GLU A 226 24.93 -16.48 -6.40
N LEU A 227 25.01 -16.30 -5.07
CA LEU A 227 26.28 -16.41 -4.30
C LEU A 227 26.83 -17.83 -4.30
N LYS A 228 26.06 -18.84 -4.67
CA LYS A 228 26.40 -20.29 -4.48
C LYS A 228 26.81 -20.60 -3.03
N GLY A 229 26.21 -19.89 -2.07
CA GLY A 229 26.56 -19.99 -0.66
C GLY A 229 25.66 -19.13 0.24
N GLU A 230 26.14 -18.85 1.44
CA GLU A 230 25.38 -18.13 2.45
C GLU A 230 25.51 -16.61 2.31
N VAL A 231 24.44 -15.91 2.66
CA VAL A 231 24.48 -14.47 2.94
C VAL A 231 25.24 -14.30 4.25
N ARG A 232 26.36 -13.54 4.24
CA ARG A 232 27.22 -13.29 5.38
C ARG A 232 27.09 -11.89 5.95
N GLY A 233 26.33 -11.02 5.30
CA GLY A 233 25.98 -9.69 5.76
C GLY A 233 24.89 -9.08 4.90
N LEU A 234 23.97 -8.36 5.56
CA LEU A 234 22.80 -7.78 4.91
C LEU A 234 22.74 -6.27 5.14
N VAL A 235 22.53 -5.53 4.07
CA VAL A 235 22.08 -4.14 4.13
C VAL A 235 20.61 -4.12 3.74
N LEU A 236 19.73 -3.86 4.72
CA LEU A 236 18.29 -3.64 4.48
C LEU A 236 18.06 -2.15 4.26
N ASP A 237 17.67 -1.78 3.05
CA ASP A 237 17.45 -0.38 2.68
C ASP A 237 15.96 -0.03 2.76
N LEU A 238 15.61 0.78 3.75
CA LEU A 238 14.26 1.31 4.00
C LEU A 238 14.18 2.82 3.69
N ARG A 239 15.18 3.38 3.01
CA ARG A 239 15.17 4.80 2.65
C ARG A 239 14.08 5.08 1.63
N ASN A 240 13.31 6.17 1.85
CA ASN A 240 12.16 6.59 1.05
C ASN A 240 11.01 5.55 1.02
N ASP A 241 10.98 4.61 1.95
CA ASP A 241 9.88 3.68 2.12
C ASP A 241 8.83 4.30 3.06
N PRO A 242 7.64 4.70 2.56
CA PRO A 242 6.61 5.35 3.36
C PRO A 242 5.89 4.39 4.32
N GLY A 243 6.26 3.11 4.31
CA GLY A 243 5.60 2.04 5.05
C GLY A 243 4.54 1.34 4.21
N GLY A 244 3.40 1.10 4.81
CA GLY A 244 2.28 0.37 4.21
C GLY A 244 1.57 -0.51 5.24
N LEU A 245 1.30 -1.76 4.90
CA LEU A 245 0.57 -2.70 5.75
C LEU A 245 1.34 -3.06 7.02
N LEU A 246 0.70 -2.87 8.16
CA LEU A 246 1.26 -3.14 9.49
C LEU A 246 1.70 -4.61 9.63
N ASP A 247 0.83 -5.54 9.21
CA ASP A 247 1.09 -6.97 9.28
C ASP A 247 2.32 -7.40 8.46
N GLN A 248 2.58 -6.71 7.34
CA GLN A 248 3.77 -6.95 6.53
C GLN A 248 5.04 -6.42 7.22
N GLY A 249 4.95 -5.27 7.90
CA GLY A 249 6.04 -4.77 8.74
C GLY A 249 6.39 -5.74 9.86
N VAL A 250 5.37 -6.25 10.56
CA VAL A 250 5.54 -7.28 11.60
C VAL A 250 6.22 -8.53 11.04
N LYS A 251 5.72 -9.10 9.92
CA LYS A 251 6.29 -10.30 9.30
C LYS A 251 7.73 -10.10 8.82
N VAL A 252 8.06 -8.91 8.32
CA VAL A 252 9.43 -8.58 7.91
C VAL A 252 10.36 -8.48 9.12
N ALA A 253 9.93 -7.87 10.24
CA ALA A 253 10.71 -7.83 11.47
C ALA A 253 10.87 -9.23 12.07
N ASP A 254 9.80 -10.02 12.12
CA ASP A 254 9.75 -11.41 12.61
C ASP A 254 10.80 -12.30 11.91
N ARG A 255 11.00 -12.07 10.61
CA ARG A 255 12.01 -12.82 9.83
C ARG A 255 13.43 -12.68 10.38
N PHE A 256 13.75 -11.62 11.10
CA PHE A 256 15.09 -11.35 11.63
C PHE A 256 15.18 -11.47 13.14
N LEU A 257 14.07 -11.63 13.85
CA LEU A 257 14.00 -11.74 15.30
C LEU A 257 13.54 -13.14 15.70
N ARG A 258 14.12 -13.72 16.75
CA ARG A 258 13.73 -15.04 17.25
C ARG A 258 12.62 -14.97 18.29
N GLU A 259 12.61 -13.91 19.08
CA GLU A 259 11.71 -13.71 20.21
C GLU A 259 11.59 -12.22 20.54
N GLY A 260 10.67 -11.90 21.42
CA GLY A 260 10.47 -10.54 21.93
C GLY A 260 9.30 -9.82 21.26
N VAL A 261 9.03 -8.62 21.73
CA VAL A 261 7.99 -7.75 21.17
C VAL A 261 8.50 -7.10 19.89
N ILE A 262 7.70 -7.07 18.83
CA ILE A 262 7.98 -6.33 17.61
C ILE A 262 7.31 -4.95 17.69
N VAL A 263 6.04 -4.92 18.04
CA VAL A 263 5.24 -3.70 18.15
C VAL A 263 4.06 -3.95 19.09
N SER A 264 3.63 -2.93 19.80
CA SER A 264 2.37 -2.93 20.52
C SER A 264 1.47 -1.81 20.01
N THR A 265 0.15 -2.03 20.00
CA THR A 265 -0.84 -1.05 19.57
C THR A 265 -1.82 -0.73 20.69
N GLU A 266 -2.12 0.54 20.88
CA GLU A 266 -3.10 1.02 21.85
C GLU A 266 -4.20 1.82 21.15
N GLY A 267 -5.44 1.30 21.21
CA GLY A 267 -6.63 1.97 20.71
C GLY A 267 -7.31 2.81 21.78
N ARG A 268 -8.51 3.32 21.46
CA ARG A 268 -9.34 4.14 22.36
C ARG A 268 -9.65 3.44 23.69
N SER A 269 -9.81 2.13 23.67
CA SER A 269 -10.00 1.31 24.87
C SER A 269 -8.66 0.69 25.26
N LYS A 270 -8.13 1.06 26.43
CA LYS A 270 -6.90 0.46 26.98
C LYS A 270 -7.00 -1.06 27.23
N LYS A 271 -8.20 -1.65 27.14
CA LYS A 271 -8.44 -3.09 27.30
C LYS A 271 -8.12 -3.92 26.03
N GLY A 272 -7.66 -3.29 24.97
CA GLY A 272 -7.39 -3.93 23.68
C GLY A 272 -6.00 -3.60 23.13
N ALA A 273 -4.98 -3.45 23.98
CA ALA A 273 -3.61 -3.40 23.52
C ALA A 273 -3.27 -4.73 22.83
N GLU A 274 -2.96 -4.69 21.55
CA GLU A 274 -2.48 -5.84 20.79
C GLU A 274 -0.95 -5.79 20.79
N VAL A 275 -0.31 -6.94 21.00
CA VAL A 275 1.14 -7.05 21.06
C VAL A 275 1.58 -8.12 20.07
N GLU A 276 2.27 -7.69 19.04
CA GLU A 276 2.89 -8.58 18.07
C GLU A 276 4.29 -8.98 18.53
N ARG A 277 4.57 -10.29 18.46
CA ARG A 277 5.82 -10.87 18.94
C ARG A 277 6.53 -11.63 17.85
N ALA A 278 7.83 -11.69 17.95
CA ALA A 278 8.68 -12.50 17.10
C ALA A 278 8.60 -13.99 17.45
N HIS A 279 8.81 -14.82 16.43
CA HIS A 279 8.80 -16.27 16.50
C HIS A 279 10.09 -16.84 15.90
N GLU A 280 10.64 -17.87 16.54
CA GLU A 280 11.90 -18.50 16.10
C GLU A 280 11.79 -19.20 14.73
N LYS A 281 10.57 -19.60 14.36
CA LYS A 281 10.36 -20.37 13.14
C LYS A 281 10.67 -19.51 11.90
N ASP A 282 11.47 -20.05 10.97
CA ASP A 282 11.86 -19.43 9.70
C ASP A 282 12.67 -18.12 9.86
N THR A 283 13.27 -17.89 11.03
CA THR A 283 14.14 -16.73 11.27
C THR A 283 15.46 -16.86 10.49
N GLU A 284 15.87 -15.76 9.89
CA GLU A 284 17.16 -15.66 9.18
C GLU A 284 18.37 -15.88 10.12
N PRO A 285 19.47 -16.45 9.62
CA PRO A 285 20.69 -16.59 10.39
C PRO A 285 21.19 -15.26 10.97
N ASN A 286 21.91 -15.32 12.08
CA ASN A 286 22.39 -14.12 12.77
C ASN A 286 23.67 -13.53 12.12
N TYR A 287 23.59 -13.21 10.84
CA TYR A 287 24.65 -12.46 10.16
C TYR A 287 24.61 -10.97 10.52
N PRO A 288 25.73 -10.22 10.42
CA PRO A 288 25.77 -8.78 10.59
C PRO A 288 24.74 -8.08 9.68
N MET A 289 24.02 -7.11 10.25
CA MET A 289 22.94 -6.42 9.54
C MET A 289 22.98 -4.92 9.78
N ILE A 290 22.82 -4.15 8.71
CA ILE A 290 22.65 -2.71 8.72
C ILE A 290 21.27 -2.39 8.11
N VAL A 291 20.53 -1.50 8.76
CA VAL A 291 19.28 -0.94 8.22
C VAL A 291 19.51 0.52 7.85
N LEU A 292 19.30 0.86 6.58
CA LEU A 292 19.41 2.23 6.10
C LEU A 292 18.05 2.93 6.19
N VAL A 293 18.03 4.10 6.80
CA VAL A 293 16.83 4.91 7.00
C VAL A 293 17.05 6.38 6.63
N ASN A 294 15.96 7.09 6.31
CA ASN A 294 15.99 8.55 6.09
C ASN A 294 14.63 9.18 6.42
N ARG A 295 14.48 10.47 6.13
CA ARG A 295 13.23 11.21 6.38
C ARG A 295 12.01 10.68 5.63
N GLY A 296 12.20 9.91 4.57
CA GLY A 296 11.12 9.23 3.83
C GLY A 296 10.76 7.86 4.41
N THR A 297 11.50 7.36 5.40
CA THR A 297 11.19 6.12 6.11
C THR A 297 10.08 6.39 7.11
N ALA A 298 8.92 5.71 6.97
CA ALA A 298 7.75 5.99 7.79
C ALA A 298 6.94 4.72 8.15
N SER A 299 6.15 4.79 9.24
CA SER A 299 5.10 3.80 9.57
C SER A 299 5.65 2.37 9.71
N ALA A 300 5.20 1.39 8.89
CA ALA A 300 5.65 0.00 8.95
C ALA A 300 7.18 -0.14 8.84
N SER A 301 7.84 0.71 8.05
CA SER A 301 9.31 0.75 7.96
C SER A 301 9.94 1.18 9.28
N GLU A 302 9.30 2.10 10.03
CA GLU A 302 9.78 2.52 11.35
C GLU A 302 9.58 1.42 12.40
N ILE A 303 8.53 0.61 12.27
CA ILE A 303 8.31 -0.57 13.12
C ILE A 303 9.43 -1.56 12.91
N VAL A 304 9.79 -1.89 11.66
CA VAL A 304 10.90 -2.79 11.36
C VAL A 304 12.21 -2.24 11.89
N ALA A 305 12.53 -0.98 11.60
CA ALA A 305 13.77 -0.36 12.05
C ALA A 305 13.86 -0.29 13.58
N GLY A 306 12.77 0.12 14.26
CA GLY A 306 12.69 0.22 15.72
C GLY A 306 12.83 -1.14 16.40
N ALA A 307 12.08 -2.15 15.95
CA ALA A 307 12.18 -3.48 16.52
C ALA A 307 13.59 -4.09 16.37
N LEU A 308 14.20 -3.97 15.18
CA LEU A 308 15.56 -4.46 14.96
C LEU A 308 16.61 -3.69 15.76
N GLN A 309 16.40 -2.40 16.02
CA GLN A 309 17.25 -1.57 16.87
C GLN A 309 17.14 -1.97 18.34
N ASP A 310 15.92 -2.04 18.85
CA ASP A 310 15.68 -2.27 20.29
C ASP A 310 16.12 -3.67 20.72
N HIS A 311 16.01 -4.66 19.81
CA HIS A 311 16.56 -6.00 20.03
C HIS A 311 18.07 -6.14 19.73
N GLY A 312 18.77 -5.07 19.35
CA GLY A 312 20.21 -5.12 19.00
C GLY A 312 20.51 -6.02 17.79
N ARG A 313 19.49 -6.31 16.94
CA ARG A 313 19.64 -7.22 15.80
C ARG A 313 20.38 -6.56 14.64
N ALA A 314 20.24 -5.24 14.48
CA ALA A 314 20.83 -4.48 13.39
C ALA A 314 21.37 -3.13 13.87
N VAL A 315 22.36 -2.63 13.14
CA VAL A 315 22.81 -1.23 13.27
C VAL A 315 21.92 -0.36 12.36
N ILE A 316 21.23 0.62 12.95
CA ILE A 316 20.46 1.60 12.17
C ILE A 316 21.39 2.72 11.73
N MET A 317 21.39 3.01 10.42
CA MET A 317 22.27 4.02 9.82
C MET A 317 21.48 4.94 8.92
N GLY A 318 21.69 6.24 9.05
CA GLY A 318 21.06 7.24 8.19
C GLY A 318 20.69 8.51 8.93
N THR A 319 19.54 9.09 8.57
CA THR A 319 19.01 10.31 9.19
C THR A 319 17.69 10.00 9.91
N GLN A 320 17.22 10.97 10.72
CA GLN A 320 15.92 10.88 11.39
C GLN A 320 14.81 10.44 10.46
N THR A 321 14.00 9.48 10.87
CA THR A 321 12.82 8.98 10.18
C THR A 321 11.63 9.94 10.32
N PHE A 322 10.52 9.67 9.66
CA PHE A 322 9.34 10.54 9.62
C PHE A 322 8.64 10.69 10.96
N GLY A 323 8.52 9.62 11.76
CA GLY A 323 7.87 9.65 13.08
C GLY A 323 6.37 9.40 13.05
N LYS A 324 5.86 8.55 12.14
CA LYS A 324 4.44 8.19 12.08
C LYS A 324 4.14 7.01 12.99
N GLY A 325 3.57 7.28 14.18
CA GLY A 325 3.19 6.29 15.19
C GLY A 325 1.69 6.00 15.29
N SER A 326 0.93 6.15 14.21
CA SER A 326 -0.52 5.95 14.19
C SER A 326 -0.96 4.83 13.23
N VAL A 327 -1.91 4.00 13.69
CA VAL A 327 -2.52 2.93 12.90
C VAL A 327 -3.82 3.43 12.30
N GLN A 328 -3.98 3.30 10.97
CA GLN A 328 -5.21 3.59 10.27
C GLN A 328 -5.92 2.31 9.87
N SER A 329 -7.23 2.26 10.10
CA SER A 329 -8.13 1.27 9.53
C SER A 329 -8.74 1.81 8.24
N LEU A 330 -8.87 0.93 7.25
CA LEU A 330 -9.60 1.21 6.01
C LEU A 330 -10.97 0.55 6.11
N ILE A 331 -12.01 1.36 5.98
CA ILE A 331 -13.41 0.93 6.10
C ILE A 331 -14.06 1.13 4.73
N ASP A 332 -14.58 0.04 4.15
CA ASP A 332 -15.35 0.07 2.91
C ASP A 332 -16.71 0.71 3.15
N LEU A 333 -17.14 1.59 2.23
CA LEU A 333 -18.48 2.17 2.21
C LEU A 333 -19.24 1.66 0.98
N GLU A 334 -20.59 1.63 1.09
CA GLU A 334 -21.46 0.98 0.11
C GLU A 334 -21.40 1.58 -1.30
N ASP A 335 -21.06 2.86 -1.39
CA ASP A 335 -20.96 3.60 -2.67
C ASP A 335 -19.58 3.46 -3.35
N GLY A 336 -18.71 2.62 -2.80
CA GLY A 336 -17.36 2.40 -3.29
C GLY A 336 -16.33 3.40 -2.77
N SER A 337 -16.75 4.39 -1.96
CA SER A 337 -15.84 5.25 -1.22
C SER A 337 -15.26 4.50 0.00
N GLY A 338 -14.30 5.11 0.68
CA GLY A 338 -13.68 4.52 1.87
C GLY A 338 -13.42 5.54 2.95
N LEU A 339 -13.39 5.06 4.18
CA LEU A 339 -12.94 5.85 5.33
C LEU A 339 -11.63 5.30 5.84
N LYS A 340 -10.57 6.09 5.74
CA LYS A 340 -9.29 5.86 6.39
C LYS A 340 -9.32 6.55 7.74
N LEU A 341 -9.34 5.78 8.82
CA LEU A 341 -9.55 6.29 10.17
C LEU A 341 -8.42 5.87 11.10
N THR A 342 -7.86 6.81 11.85
CA THR A 342 -6.90 6.53 12.91
C THR A 342 -7.61 5.83 14.07
N VAL A 343 -7.25 4.59 14.34
CA VAL A 343 -7.90 3.74 15.34
C VAL A 343 -7.00 3.42 16.54
N ALA A 344 -5.67 3.51 16.38
CA ALA A 344 -4.72 3.22 17.43
C ALA A 344 -3.41 3.99 17.22
N ARG A 345 -2.57 3.97 18.26
CA ARG A 345 -1.15 4.31 18.19
C ARG A 345 -0.33 3.04 18.36
N TYR A 346 0.85 3.00 17.73
CA TYR A 346 1.78 1.92 17.95
C TYR A 346 3.05 2.41 18.67
N TYR A 347 3.68 1.46 19.35
CA TYR A 347 4.89 1.66 20.14
C TYR A 347 5.88 0.54 19.81
N THR A 348 7.14 0.90 19.67
CA THR A 348 8.25 -0.06 19.58
C THR A 348 8.52 -0.69 20.95
N PRO A 349 9.31 -1.76 21.03
CA PRO A 349 9.66 -2.46 22.29
C PRO A 349 10.17 -1.56 23.41
#